data_fb53b73d8e1f7e9d2235f0f1e51cdd0d
#
_entry.id   fb53b73d8e1f7e9d2235f0f1e51cdd0d
#
_cell.length_a   1.000
_cell.length_b   1.000
_cell.length_c   1.000
_cell.angle_alpha   90.00
_cell.angle_beta   90.00
_cell.angle_gamma   90.00
#
_symmetry.space_group_name_H-M   'P 1'
#
loop_
_entity.id
_entity.type
_entity.pdbx_description
1 polymer ?
#
loop_
_entity_poly.entity_id
_entity_poly.type
_entity_poly.pdbx_seq_one_letter_code
_entity_poly.pdbx_strand_id
1 'polypeptide(L)'
;MDNFIFNYKKQNMNLELLGKKGKDKVTGYEGIITAKCYHLYGCSQYALNPEADKDGKLRDIAWFDEGRIQVISEGINPSEVRVNVNGCESQPHP
;
A
#
# COMPACT_ATOMS: atom_id res chain seq x y z
N MET A 1 23.84 -5.07 17.07
CA MET A 1 24.29 -4.82 15.71
C MET A 1 23.48 -5.58 14.70
N ASP A 2 23.45 -6.90 14.87
CA ASP A 2 22.66 -7.70 13.96
C ASP A 2 21.19 -7.32 14.00
N ASN A 3 20.71 -6.98 15.17
CA ASN A 3 19.32 -6.59 15.31
C ASN A 3 19.00 -5.33 14.51
N PHE A 4 19.93 -4.41 14.50
CA PHE A 4 19.72 -3.18 13.75
C PHE A 4 19.65 -3.47 12.27
N ILE A 5 20.55 -4.28 11.77
CA ILE A 5 20.57 -4.61 10.35
C ILE A 5 19.31 -5.40 9.99
N PHE A 6 18.92 -6.31 10.86
CA PHE A 6 17.72 -7.09 10.61
C PHE A 6 16.50 -6.20 10.55
N ASN A 7 16.40 -5.25 11.45
CA ASN A 7 15.26 -4.33 11.47
C ASN A 7 15.22 -3.47 10.22
N TYR A 8 16.37 -3.04 9.76
CA TYR A 8 16.42 -2.24 8.55
C TYR A 8 15.88 -3.02 7.36
N LYS A 9 16.30 -4.26 7.22
CA LYS A 9 15.82 -5.09 6.13
C LYS A 9 14.33 -5.35 6.25
N LYS A 10 13.87 -5.52 7.48
CA LYS A 10 12.47 -5.76 7.69
C LYS A 10 11.64 -4.57 7.27
N GLN A 11 12.14 -3.37 7.54
CA GLN A 11 11.42 -2.17 7.12
C GLN A 11 11.37 -2.06 5.61
N ASN A 12 12.46 -2.39 4.95
CA ASN A 12 12.47 -2.37 3.50
C ASN A 12 11.47 -3.36 2.95
N MET A 13 11.33 -4.49 3.60
CA MET A 13 10.41 -5.51 3.14
C MET A 13 8.96 -5.09 3.29
N ASN A 14 8.70 -4.08 4.12
CA ASN A 14 7.33 -3.57 4.25
C ASN A 14 6.82 -2.99 2.95
N LEU A 15 7.71 -2.59 2.08
CA LEU A 15 7.30 -2.10 0.76
C LEU A 15 6.65 -3.20 -0.05
N GLU A 16 6.91 -4.44 0.31
CA GLU A 16 6.31 -5.56 -0.39
C GLU A 16 4.84 -5.74 -0.07
N LEU A 17 4.34 -4.97 0.86
CA LEU A 17 2.91 -5.00 1.12
C LEU A 17 2.12 -4.33 0.01
N LEU A 18 2.78 -3.54 -0.80
CA LEU A 18 2.08 -2.91 -1.93
C LEU A 18 1.52 -3.99 -2.83
N GLY A 19 0.25 -3.82 -3.17
CA GLY A 19 -0.44 -4.79 -4.00
C GLY A 19 -1.26 -5.79 -3.21
N LYS A 20 -0.95 -5.98 -1.95
CA LYS A 20 -1.72 -6.91 -1.14
C LYS A 20 -3.01 -6.27 -0.67
N LYS A 21 -3.96 -7.09 -0.32
CA LYS A 21 -5.22 -6.58 0.20
C LYS A 21 -5.08 -6.37 1.69
N GLY A 22 -5.38 -5.18 2.13
CA GLY A 22 -5.26 -4.83 3.53
C GLY A 22 -6.59 -4.43 4.13
N LYS A 23 -6.60 -4.41 5.45
CA LYS A 23 -7.79 -4.04 6.20
C LYS A 23 -7.36 -3.18 7.37
N ASP A 24 -8.08 -2.09 7.58
CA ASP A 24 -7.87 -1.27 8.76
C ASP A 24 -8.51 -1.97 9.95
N LYS A 25 -7.70 -2.30 10.94
CA LYS A 25 -8.18 -3.07 12.09
C LYS A 25 -9.21 -2.31 12.91
N VAL A 26 -9.21 -0.99 12.80
CA VAL A 26 -10.10 -0.18 13.64
C VAL A 26 -11.48 -0.03 13.01
N THR A 27 -11.51 0.28 11.73
CA THR A 27 -12.79 0.57 11.07
C THR A 27 -13.29 -0.59 10.22
N GLY A 28 -12.43 -1.52 9.89
CA GLY A 28 -12.81 -2.60 8.98
C GLY A 28 -12.71 -2.23 7.51
N TYR A 29 -12.22 -1.04 7.21
CA TYR A 29 -12.09 -0.60 5.82
C TYR A 29 -11.11 -1.52 5.10
N GLU A 30 -11.46 -1.95 3.88
CA GLU A 30 -10.62 -2.87 3.13
C GLU A 30 -10.31 -2.31 1.76
N GLY A 31 -9.15 -2.67 1.26
CA GLY A 31 -8.75 -2.28 -0.07
C GLY A 31 -7.36 -2.79 -0.38
N ILE A 32 -6.97 -2.57 -1.63
CA ILE A 32 -5.61 -2.92 -2.04
C ILE A 32 -4.66 -1.85 -1.54
N ILE A 33 -3.55 -2.29 -0.98
CA ILE A 33 -2.52 -1.36 -0.53
C ILE A 33 -1.81 -0.84 -1.76
N THR A 34 -2.00 0.44 -2.07
CA THR A 34 -1.47 0.98 -3.31
C THR A 34 -0.34 1.96 -3.11
N ALA A 35 -0.12 2.42 -1.88
CA ALA A 35 0.93 3.40 -1.65
C ALA A 35 1.35 3.37 -0.20
N LYS A 36 2.55 3.85 0.05
CA LYS A 36 3.05 4.04 1.41
C LYS A 36 3.62 5.44 1.49
N CYS A 37 3.31 6.12 2.56
CA CYS A 37 3.80 7.47 2.78
C CYS A 37 4.64 7.51 4.04
N TYR A 38 5.82 8.08 3.93
CA TYR A 38 6.70 8.28 5.07
C TYR A 38 6.59 9.72 5.50
N HIS A 39 6.56 9.93 6.79
CA HIS A 39 6.48 11.27 7.35
C HIS A 39 7.75 11.58 8.13
N LEU A 40 8.11 12.84 8.17
CA LEU A 40 9.24 13.24 8.97
C LEU A 40 8.99 12.92 10.43
N TYR A 41 7.77 13.13 10.86
CA TYR A 41 7.35 12.80 12.22
C TYR A 41 6.13 11.90 12.14
N GLY A 42 6.03 10.99 13.10
CA GLY A 42 4.87 10.14 13.20
C GLY A 42 5.03 8.86 12.42
N CYS A 43 3.95 8.15 12.32
CA CYS A 43 3.95 6.83 11.70
C CYS A 43 3.85 6.93 10.19
N SER A 44 4.44 5.96 9.52
CA SER A 44 4.20 5.80 8.10
C SER A 44 2.75 5.38 7.89
N GLN A 45 2.22 5.68 6.73
CA GLN A 45 0.84 5.37 6.40
C GLN A 45 0.75 4.60 5.10
N TYR A 46 -0.26 3.75 5.02
CA TYR A 46 -0.58 3.03 3.79
C TYR A 46 -1.91 3.52 3.25
N ALA A 47 -2.00 3.57 1.94
CA ALA A 47 -3.25 3.90 1.28
C ALA A 47 -3.98 2.63 0.92
N LEU A 48 -5.26 2.56 1.28
CA LEU A 48 -6.12 1.46 0.89
C LEU A 48 -7.04 1.94 -0.22
N ASN A 49 -7.00 1.24 -1.33
CA ASN A 49 -7.81 1.56 -2.51
C ASN A 49 -8.89 0.50 -2.62
N PRO A 50 -10.13 0.82 -2.21
CA PRO A 50 -11.19 -0.18 -2.15
C PRO A 50 -11.71 -0.51 -3.54
N GLU A 51 -12.37 -1.67 -3.62
CA GLU A 51 -13.04 -2.04 -4.85
C GLU A 51 -14.21 -1.10 -5.10
N ALA A 52 -14.58 -0.99 -6.36
CA ALA A 52 -15.78 -0.25 -6.71
C ALA A 52 -16.98 -0.90 -6.02
N ASP A 53 -18.00 -0.10 -5.74
CA ASP A 53 -19.19 -0.64 -5.13
C ASP A 53 -19.96 -1.45 -6.17
N LYS A 54 -21.09 -2.02 -5.76
CA LYS A 54 -21.82 -2.90 -6.66
C LYS A 54 -22.40 -2.17 -7.84
N ASP A 55 -22.48 -0.86 -7.79
CA ASP A 55 -22.94 -0.07 -8.94
C ASP A 55 -21.78 0.36 -9.82
N GLY A 56 -20.59 -0.07 -9.51
CA GLY A 56 -19.41 0.28 -10.29
C GLY A 56 -18.81 1.61 -9.92
N LYS A 57 -19.26 2.24 -8.87
CA LYS A 57 -18.71 3.52 -8.45
C LYS A 57 -17.43 3.32 -7.66
N LEU A 58 -16.47 4.15 -7.92
CA LEU A 58 -15.22 4.12 -7.17
C LEU A 58 -15.45 4.69 -5.78
N ARG A 59 -14.77 4.11 -4.82
CA ARG A 59 -14.83 4.58 -3.44
C ARG A 59 -13.51 5.24 -3.09
N ASP A 60 -13.53 6.05 -2.06
CA ASP A 60 -12.38 6.88 -1.72
C ASP A 60 -11.21 6.06 -1.23
N ILE A 61 -10.03 6.45 -1.67
CA ILE A 61 -8.80 5.93 -1.12
C ILE A 61 -8.62 6.56 0.26
N ALA A 62 -8.26 5.75 1.22
CA ALA A 62 -8.05 6.25 2.57
C ALA A 62 -6.68 5.86 3.07
N TRP A 63 -6.11 6.70 3.91
CA TRP A 63 -4.78 6.49 4.47
C TRP A 63 -4.88 6.11 5.93
N PHE A 64 -4.13 5.10 6.32
CA PHE A 64 -4.13 4.60 7.69
C PHE A 64 -2.70 4.38 8.16
N ASP A 65 -2.47 4.63 9.44
CA ASP A 65 -1.17 4.35 10.03
C ASP A 65 -0.81 2.88 9.82
N GLU A 66 0.47 2.63 9.61
CA GLU A 66 0.88 1.27 9.27
C GLU A 66 0.50 0.27 10.36
N GLY A 67 0.47 0.69 11.62
CA GLY A 67 0.10 -0.21 12.69
C GLY A 67 -1.35 -0.65 12.66
N ARG A 68 -2.18 0.04 11.89
CA ARG A 68 -3.60 -0.31 11.78
C ARG A 68 -3.88 -1.30 10.66
N ILE A 69 -2.88 -1.58 9.82
CA ILE A 69 -3.10 -2.38 8.62
C ILE A 69 -2.85 -3.84 8.90
N GLN A 70 -3.79 -4.66 8.49
CA GLN A 70 -3.67 -6.11 8.52
C GLN A 70 -3.78 -6.62 7.09
N VAL A 71 -2.80 -7.40 6.66
CA VAL A 71 -2.86 -8.00 5.33
C VAL A 71 -3.79 -9.19 5.40
N ILE A 72 -4.78 -9.23 4.52
CA ILE A 72 -5.78 -10.28 4.54
C ILE A 72 -5.73 -11.18 3.33
N SER A 73 -5.08 -10.77 2.25
CA SER A 73 -4.89 -11.66 1.10
C SER A 73 -3.82 -11.08 0.20
N GLU A 74 -3.46 -11.85 -0.83
CA GLU A 74 -2.39 -11.45 -1.73
C GLU A 74 -2.75 -10.23 -2.57
N GLY A 75 -4.02 -10.05 -2.84
CA GLY A 75 -4.41 -8.89 -3.62
C GLY A 75 -3.99 -8.99 -5.06
N ILE A 76 -3.27 -7.98 -5.52
CA ILE A 76 -2.88 -7.85 -6.91
C ILE A 76 -1.37 -7.86 -7.00
N ASN A 77 -0.85 -8.61 -7.95
CA ASN A 77 0.57 -8.58 -8.22
C ASN A 77 0.89 -7.26 -8.91
N PRO A 78 1.83 -6.47 -8.38
CA PRO A 78 2.14 -5.18 -9.00
C PRO A 78 2.49 -5.29 -10.47
N SER A 79 3.06 -6.39 -10.89
CA SER A 79 3.43 -6.53 -12.29
C SER A 79 2.21 -6.60 -13.20
N GLU A 80 1.04 -6.86 -12.64
CA GLU A 80 -0.18 -6.93 -13.44
C GLU A 80 -0.69 -5.56 -13.82
N VAL A 81 -0.33 -4.56 -13.05
CA VAL A 81 -0.81 -3.21 -13.31
C VAL A 81 0.30 -2.27 -13.74
N ARG A 82 1.53 -2.71 -13.58
CA ARG A 82 2.67 -1.90 -13.99
C ARG A 82 2.81 -1.97 -15.49
N VAL A 83 2.86 -0.83 -16.10
CA VAL A 83 3.13 -0.80 -17.51
C VAL A 83 4.59 -1.12 -17.66
N ASN A 84 5.30 -0.45 -18.34
CA ASN A 84 6.72 -0.55 -18.47
C ASN A 84 7.33 0.41 -17.46
N VAL A 85 8.40 0.00 -16.83
CA VAL A 85 9.05 0.88 -15.88
C VAL A 85 9.36 2.22 -16.52
N ASN A 86 9.90 2.18 -17.70
CA ASN A 86 10.23 3.41 -18.40
C ASN A 86 8.99 4.18 -18.76
N GLY A 87 7.93 3.48 -19.05
CA GLY A 87 6.68 4.12 -19.36
C GLY A 87 6.14 4.92 -18.21
N CYS A 88 6.22 4.35 -17.03
CA CYS A 88 5.74 5.05 -15.84
C CYS A 88 6.51 6.32 -15.60
N GLU A 89 7.79 6.25 -15.81
CA GLU A 89 8.62 7.40 -15.52
C GLU A 89 8.43 8.52 -16.51
N SER A 90 8.07 8.16 -17.69
CA SER A 90 7.93 9.17 -18.73
C SER A 90 6.55 9.77 -18.73
N GLN A 91 5.72 9.34 -17.84
CA GLN A 91 4.43 9.93 -17.74
C GLN A 91 4.60 11.37 -17.49
N PRO A 92 4.24 12.02 -18.05
CA PRO A 92 4.50 13.32 -17.74
C PRO A 92 3.36 13.86 -17.34
N HIS A 93 3.39 13.93 -17.24
CA HIS A 93 2.80 14.24 -17.13
C HIS A 93 2.27 14.98 -17.23
N PRO A 94 1.97 15.15 -17.28
CA PRO A 94 1.46 15.89 -17.59
C PRO A 94 1.48 16.55 -17.69
#